data_41f4649ca70b52b00d33ce0fbc784afe
#
_entry.id   41f4649ca70b52b00d33ce0fbc784afe
#
_cell.length_a   1.000
_cell.length_b   1.000
_cell.length_c   1.000
_cell.angle_alpha   90.00
_cell.angle_beta   90.00
_cell.angle_gamma   90.00
#
_symmetry.space_group_name_H-M   'P 1'
#
loop_
_entity.id
_entity.type
_entity.pdbx_description
1 polymer ?
#
loop_
_entity_poly.entity_id
_entity_poly.type
_entity_poly.pdbx_seq_one_letter_code
_entity_poly.pdbx_strand_id
1 'polypeptide(L)'
;MPAENVIVLGKEPSTVPDSGVSAPFFRRPTWYEAAVTCVILLLGALEGWYKRTDFSTDAISYLDIGRAIPLRDWKMVFNPLWSVGYPFLLSLARPFFPSTETGEWASIHVVNFVIFIACWLCFLFLLSSFHSIAEGVAAERRRQFVFLVGACIFVSIQLCIDSVSRVGPDLLVTTFFFLGTGLVLRFLRNPSYGRAAVLGLVLGLGYWIKGIFLPLSLTLLLVTAVSLLVRKRSVLPAIAAGCVFVLVIAPYVAGLSWSFGKLTLGESGPLNYAFHVNLLPRWTNWQGEPGGYGTPIHPTHQILKNPDIFTFAEPYHNTYPPFGNIVYWYQGYRHFWSPKYQAIGIARDLQYLVQALLPQPIFYAVVLAALLTFFALKDRAEWLRIIVSAWSFWTPAVIGILLYVQVHLEDRYLGSFLAIVCLVPFLTAATLLDRLPRWAQLGVPAVLAVGAVLNYTIVDRDVLAHMRNHYTYAQNPQWKLAMALEQAGLKPGDEMAVVGGPNAQCTWAYIAHLRIVAELGGEPFDQQHPVPLSADPIKVFWHDPPELQQKIVDVFRQQTRAAAVIVSEKPSDVSAPAGWQHLEGTATWMYRLR
;
A
#
# COMPACT_ATOMS: atom_id res chain seq x y z
N MET A 1 35.17 -18.38 29.26
CA MET A 1 33.83 -18.89 29.55
C MET A 1 33.30 -19.58 28.30
N PRO A 2 32.88 -20.85 28.37
CA PRO A 2 32.58 -21.64 27.17
C PRO A 2 31.28 -21.15 26.49
N ALA A 3 31.39 -21.05 25.17
CA ALA A 3 30.30 -20.66 24.26
C ALA A 3 29.35 -21.85 23.97
N GLU A 4 28.77 -22.43 24.99
CA GLU A 4 27.84 -23.55 24.85
C GLU A 4 26.53 -23.17 25.54
N ASN A 5 25.59 -22.61 24.75
CA ASN A 5 24.13 -22.62 24.92
C ASN A 5 23.44 -21.49 24.11
N VAL A 6 23.84 -21.34 22.85
CA VAL A 6 22.95 -20.72 21.88
C VAL A 6 21.88 -21.78 21.61
N ILE A 7 20.65 -21.55 22.07
CA ILE A 7 19.50 -22.35 21.65
C ILE A 7 19.33 -22.09 20.16
N VAL A 8 20.01 -22.91 19.37
CA VAL A 8 19.78 -22.99 17.93
C VAL A 8 18.37 -23.54 17.78
N LEU A 9 17.47 -22.81 17.15
CA LEU A 9 16.23 -23.36 16.62
C LEU A 9 16.62 -24.53 15.69
N GLY A 10 16.73 -25.75 16.23
CA GLY A 10 17.18 -26.95 15.52
C GLY A 10 18.47 -27.59 16.10
N LYS A 11 18.51 -27.99 17.38
CA LYS A 11 19.37 -29.10 17.77
C LYS A 11 18.75 -30.37 17.17
N GLU A 12 19.48 -31.00 16.26
CA GLU A 12 19.14 -32.33 15.80
C GLU A 12 19.17 -33.31 17.00
N PRO A 13 18.13 -34.13 17.20
CA PRO A 13 18.28 -35.37 17.90
C PRO A 13 19.13 -36.28 17.00
N SER A 14 20.17 -36.88 17.58
CA SER A 14 21.01 -37.86 16.95
C SER A 14 20.21 -38.93 16.22
N THR A 15 20.52 -39.13 14.93
CA THR A 15 20.23 -40.31 14.11
C THR A 15 18.84 -40.95 14.26
N VAL A 16 17.82 -40.30 13.70
CA VAL A 16 16.62 -40.97 13.23
C VAL A 16 16.79 -41.17 11.73
N PRO A 17 16.54 -42.38 11.17
CA PRO A 17 16.60 -42.61 9.73
C PRO A 17 15.64 -41.66 9.03
N ASP A 18 16.10 -41.03 7.96
CA ASP A 18 15.37 -40.16 7.08
C ASP A 18 14.20 -40.95 6.45
N SER A 19 13.07 -41.07 7.18
CA SER A 19 11.82 -41.52 6.60
C SER A 19 11.36 -40.37 5.72
N GLY A 20 11.59 -40.48 4.42
CA GLY A 20 11.29 -39.50 3.37
C GLY A 20 9.81 -39.19 3.17
N VAL A 21 9.09 -39.01 4.26
CA VAL A 21 7.72 -38.47 4.27
C VAL A 21 7.82 -36.97 4.53
N SER A 22 7.94 -36.20 3.47
CA SER A 22 7.67 -34.76 3.51
C SER A 22 6.27 -34.57 4.10
N ALA A 23 6.19 -34.05 5.34
CA ALA A 23 4.90 -33.68 5.92
C ALA A 23 4.11 -32.86 4.91
N PRO A 24 2.83 -33.21 4.63
CA PRO A 24 2.05 -32.53 3.59
C PRO A 24 2.02 -31.04 3.85
N PHE A 25 2.18 -30.25 2.79
CA PHE A 25 2.31 -28.78 2.79
C PHE A 25 1.14 -28.11 3.53
N PHE A 26 -0.04 -28.74 3.50
CA PHE A 26 -1.24 -28.37 4.25
C PHE A 26 -1.85 -29.62 4.89
N ARG A 27 -1.83 -29.68 6.22
CA ARG A 27 -2.66 -30.62 6.97
C ARG A 27 -4.12 -30.16 6.88
N ARG A 28 -5.05 -31.09 6.93
CA ARG A 28 -6.49 -30.76 7.01
C ARG A 28 -6.74 -29.85 8.22
N PRO A 29 -7.39 -28.68 8.02
CA PRO A 29 -7.72 -27.79 9.13
C PRO A 29 -8.66 -28.50 10.12
N THR A 30 -8.53 -28.17 11.38
CA THR A 30 -9.52 -28.56 12.37
C THR A 30 -10.80 -27.75 12.16
N TRP A 31 -11.91 -28.21 12.73
CA TRP A 31 -13.20 -27.51 12.58
C TRP A 31 -13.12 -26.05 13.07
N TYR A 32 -12.42 -25.77 14.17
CA TYR A 32 -12.29 -24.40 14.70
C TYR A 32 -11.41 -23.52 13.82
N GLU A 33 -10.34 -24.06 13.22
CA GLU A 33 -9.50 -23.33 12.26
C GLU A 33 -10.30 -22.98 11.00
N ALA A 34 -11.11 -23.93 10.52
CA ALA A 34 -12.01 -23.68 9.40
C ALA A 34 -13.06 -22.60 9.75
N ALA A 35 -13.68 -22.67 10.93
CA ALA A 35 -14.67 -21.70 11.37
C ALA A 35 -14.08 -20.29 11.50
N VAL A 36 -12.92 -20.13 12.15
CA VAL A 36 -12.24 -18.83 12.27
C VAL A 36 -11.80 -18.31 10.90
N THR A 37 -11.28 -19.17 10.03
CA THR A 37 -10.95 -18.78 8.64
C THR A 37 -12.18 -18.29 7.89
N CYS A 38 -13.32 -18.98 8.00
CA CYS A 38 -14.58 -18.53 7.39
C CYS A 38 -15.00 -17.14 7.92
N VAL A 39 -14.87 -16.90 9.23
CA VAL A 39 -15.16 -15.57 9.80
C VAL A 39 -14.23 -14.51 9.24
N ILE A 40 -12.92 -14.76 9.15
CA ILE A 40 -11.93 -13.83 8.59
C ILE A 40 -12.28 -13.49 7.13
N LEU A 41 -12.57 -14.50 6.32
CA LEU A 41 -12.91 -14.30 4.92
C LEU A 41 -14.26 -13.57 4.77
N LEU A 42 -15.22 -13.84 5.63
CA LEU A 42 -16.50 -13.12 5.65
C LEU A 42 -16.30 -11.64 6.00
N LEU A 43 -15.50 -11.33 7.03
CA LEU A 43 -15.18 -9.94 7.39
C LEU A 43 -14.49 -9.21 6.24
N GLY A 44 -13.50 -9.85 5.58
CA GLY A 44 -12.83 -9.28 4.41
C GLY A 44 -13.78 -9.07 3.22
N ALA A 45 -14.72 -10.01 2.99
CA ALA A 45 -15.73 -9.85 1.96
C ALA A 45 -16.71 -8.70 2.26
N LEU A 46 -17.14 -8.57 3.52
CA LEU A 46 -18.00 -7.46 3.97
C LEU A 46 -17.29 -6.11 3.81
N GLU A 47 -16.02 -6.01 4.22
CA GLU A 47 -15.25 -4.80 4.05
C GLU A 47 -15.11 -4.44 2.56
N GLY A 48 -14.65 -5.38 1.73
CA GLY A 48 -14.51 -5.16 0.28
C GLY A 48 -15.83 -4.75 -0.38
N TRP A 49 -16.97 -5.27 0.09
CA TRP A 49 -18.29 -4.93 -0.44
C TRP A 49 -18.78 -3.55 0.03
N TYR A 50 -18.71 -3.26 1.32
CA TYR A 50 -19.29 -2.02 1.86
C TYR A 50 -18.41 -0.79 1.67
N LYS A 51 -17.11 -0.96 1.46
CA LYS A 51 -16.16 0.12 1.09
C LYS A 51 -15.82 0.14 -0.42
N ARG A 52 -16.57 -0.57 -1.26
CA ARG A 52 -16.26 -0.68 -2.70
C ARG A 52 -16.31 0.63 -3.48
N THR A 53 -16.81 1.69 -2.87
CA THR A 53 -16.88 3.04 -3.46
C THR A 53 -15.74 3.95 -3.00
N ASP A 54 -14.89 3.48 -2.08
CA ASP A 54 -13.81 4.28 -1.51
C ASP A 54 -12.57 4.19 -2.41
N PHE A 55 -12.13 5.33 -2.91
CA PHE A 55 -10.99 5.42 -3.79
C PHE A 55 -10.05 6.54 -3.39
N SER A 56 -8.75 6.28 -3.50
CA SER A 56 -7.72 7.29 -3.41
C SER A 56 -7.26 7.72 -4.80
N THR A 57 -6.62 8.86 -4.89
CA THR A 57 -6.02 9.34 -6.15
C THR A 57 -4.95 8.39 -6.67
N ASP A 58 -4.17 7.76 -5.78
CA ASP A 58 -3.18 6.72 -6.13
C ASP A 58 -3.81 5.56 -6.90
N ALA A 59 -5.05 5.18 -6.54
CA ALA A 59 -5.79 4.13 -7.20
C ALA A 59 -5.93 4.36 -8.70
N ILE A 60 -6.22 5.61 -9.11
CA ILE A 60 -6.41 5.99 -10.52
C ILE A 60 -5.15 5.68 -11.33
N SER A 61 -3.96 5.97 -10.77
CA SER A 61 -2.70 5.67 -11.47
C SER A 61 -2.50 4.17 -11.71
N TYR A 62 -2.80 3.33 -10.72
CA TYR A 62 -2.74 1.87 -10.90
C TYR A 62 -3.78 1.35 -11.89
N LEU A 63 -4.99 1.91 -11.88
CA LEU A 63 -6.06 1.54 -12.78
C LEU A 63 -5.74 1.96 -14.23
N ASP A 64 -5.22 3.17 -14.43
CA ASP A 64 -4.76 3.65 -15.75
C ASP A 64 -3.63 2.77 -16.31
N ILE A 65 -2.66 2.36 -15.50
CA ILE A 65 -1.63 1.40 -15.92
C ILE A 65 -2.26 0.05 -16.29
N GLY A 66 -3.24 -0.41 -15.51
CA GLY A 66 -3.99 -1.64 -15.82
C GLY A 66 -4.68 -1.59 -17.19
N ARG A 67 -5.27 -0.44 -17.56
CA ARG A 67 -5.87 -0.18 -18.87
C ARG A 67 -4.81 -0.05 -19.99
N ALA A 68 -3.61 0.44 -19.67
CA ALA A 68 -2.51 0.60 -20.64
C ALA A 68 -1.91 -0.74 -21.09
N ILE A 69 -1.97 -1.80 -20.28
CA ILE A 69 -1.40 -3.13 -20.60
C ILE A 69 -2.00 -3.73 -21.88
N PRO A 70 -3.33 -3.92 -22.02
CA PRO A 70 -3.91 -4.47 -23.24
C PRO A 70 -3.73 -3.53 -24.45
N LEU A 71 -3.59 -2.23 -24.24
CA LEU A 71 -3.30 -1.24 -25.28
C LEU A 71 -1.84 -1.22 -25.72
N ARG A 72 -0.96 -1.97 -25.03
CA ARG A 72 0.49 -2.01 -25.28
C ARG A 72 1.18 -0.66 -25.15
N ASP A 73 0.64 0.24 -24.34
CA ASP A 73 1.33 1.49 -24.00
C ASP A 73 2.42 1.21 -22.95
N TRP A 74 3.53 0.66 -23.43
CA TRP A 74 4.64 0.23 -22.57
C TRP A 74 5.32 1.38 -21.84
N LYS A 75 5.23 2.62 -22.33
CA LYS A 75 5.75 3.79 -21.63
C LYS A 75 4.97 4.09 -20.38
N MET A 76 3.65 3.91 -20.41
CA MET A 76 2.80 4.04 -19.24
C MET A 76 2.94 2.84 -18.29
N VAL A 77 3.07 1.61 -18.85
CA VAL A 77 3.19 0.36 -18.08
C VAL A 77 4.50 0.30 -17.30
N PHE A 78 5.64 0.65 -17.90
CA PHE A 78 6.93 0.74 -17.21
C PHE A 78 7.08 2.10 -16.52
N ASN A 79 6.20 2.38 -15.57
CA ASN A 79 6.16 3.61 -14.83
C ASN A 79 7.21 3.58 -13.70
N PRO A 80 8.11 4.58 -13.61
CA PRO A 80 9.18 4.59 -12.62
C PRO A 80 8.71 4.88 -11.18
N LEU A 81 7.46 5.35 -11.00
CA LEU A 81 6.85 5.59 -9.69
C LEU A 81 5.90 4.44 -9.30
N TRP A 82 4.96 4.11 -10.19
CA TRP A 82 3.87 3.16 -9.95
C TRP A 82 4.24 1.79 -10.51
N SER A 83 4.50 0.82 -9.64
CA SER A 83 4.91 -0.53 -10.08
C SER A 83 3.80 -1.31 -10.76
N VAL A 84 4.16 -2.15 -11.74
CA VAL A 84 3.22 -2.82 -12.65
C VAL A 84 2.53 -4.07 -12.06
N GLY A 85 3.07 -4.68 -10.99
CA GLY A 85 2.60 -5.98 -10.51
C GLY A 85 1.12 -6.01 -10.12
N TYR A 86 0.63 -5.01 -9.38
CA TYR A 86 -0.78 -4.91 -9.04
C TYR A 86 -1.67 -4.56 -10.25
N PRO A 87 -1.34 -3.55 -11.09
CA PRO A 87 -2.01 -3.30 -12.36
C PRO A 87 -2.11 -4.51 -13.28
N PHE A 88 -1.08 -5.35 -13.31
CA PHE A 88 -1.08 -6.57 -14.10
C PHE A 88 -2.19 -7.54 -13.67
N LEU A 89 -2.38 -7.73 -12.35
CA LEU A 89 -3.47 -8.57 -11.83
C LEU A 89 -4.84 -7.99 -12.16
N LEU A 90 -5.00 -6.66 -12.09
CA LEU A 90 -6.24 -5.99 -12.50
C LEU A 90 -6.54 -6.19 -13.97
N SER A 91 -5.53 -6.00 -14.84
CA SER A 91 -5.65 -6.21 -16.27
C SER A 91 -5.99 -7.66 -16.64
N LEU A 92 -5.40 -8.63 -15.94
CA LEU A 92 -5.67 -10.05 -16.13
C LEU A 92 -7.10 -10.45 -15.74
N ALA A 93 -7.65 -9.84 -14.69
CA ALA A 93 -9.00 -10.13 -14.22
C ALA A 93 -10.09 -9.47 -15.08
N ARG A 94 -9.80 -8.33 -15.66
CA ARG A 94 -10.78 -7.48 -16.37
C ARG A 94 -11.62 -8.21 -17.44
N PRO A 95 -11.07 -9.09 -18.28
CA PRO A 95 -11.84 -9.80 -19.31
C PRO A 95 -12.94 -10.74 -18.79
N PHE A 96 -12.90 -11.12 -17.50
CA PHE A 96 -13.88 -12.01 -16.89
C PHE A 96 -15.12 -11.28 -16.36
N PHE A 97 -15.17 -9.96 -16.49
CA PHE A 97 -16.26 -9.12 -15.99
C PHE A 97 -16.89 -8.31 -17.15
N PRO A 98 -18.17 -7.91 -17.01
CA PRO A 98 -18.84 -7.08 -18.00
C PRO A 98 -18.04 -5.80 -18.34
N SER A 99 -18.13 -5.35 -19.58
CA SER A 99 -17.47 -4.11 -20.05
C SER A 99 -18.19 -2.84 -19.59
N THR A 100 -18.97 -2.94 -18.52
CA THR A 100 -19.64 -1.80 -17.87
C THR A 100 -18.73 -1.24 -16.78
N GLU A 101 -18.99 0.01 -16.38
CA GLU A 101 -18.29 0.61 -15.25
C GLU A 101 -18.43 -0.19 -13.97
N THR A 102 -19.65 -0.60 -13.62
CA THR A 102 -19.89 -1.46 -12.44
C THR A 102 -19.19 -2.80 -12.54
N GLY A 103 -19.02 -3.36 -13.75
CA GLY A 103 -18.26 -4.59 -13.98
C GLY A 103 -16.77 -4.39 -13.74
N GLU A 104 -16.19 -3.26 -14.14
CA GLU A 104 -14.79 -2.92 -13.86
C GLU A 104 -14.54 -2.81 -12.36
N TRP A 105 -15.42 -2.10 -11.63
CA TRP A 105 -15.33 -1.95 -10.19
C TRP A 105 -15.46 -3.29 -9.46
N ALA A 106 -16.38 -4.14 -9.90
CA ALA A 106 -16.51 -5.49 -9.38
C ALA A 106 -15.21 -6.29 -9.56
N SER A 107 -14.55 -6.17 -10.73
CA SER A 107 -13.28 -6.87 -11.01
C SER A 107 -12.19 -6.46 -10.04
N ILE A 108 -12.07 -5.17 -9.72
CA ILE A 108 -11.06 -4.61 -8.80
C ILE A 108 -11.23 -5.22 -7.40
N HIS A 109 -12.44 -5.21 -6.86
CA HIS A 109 -12.70 -5.71 -5.51
C HIS A 109 -12.59 -7.22 -5.40
N VAL A 110 -12.93 -7.95 -6.47
CA VAL A 110 -12.69 -9.41 -6.52
C VAL A 110 -11.19 -9.71 -6.53
N VAL A 111 -10.38 -8.96 -7.29
CA VAL A 111 -8.91 -9.10 -7.26
C VAL A 111 -8.37 -8.84 -5.85
N ASN A 112 -8.80 -7.76 -5.21
CA ASN A 112 -8.40 -7.44 -3.84
C ASN A 112 -8.79 -8.54 -2.85
N PHE A 113 -9.99 -9.09 -2.98
CA PHE A 113 -10.44 -10.20 -2.13
C PHE A 113 -9.63 -11.48 -2.37
N VAL A 114 -9.28 -11.79 -3.62
CA VAL A 114 -8.38 -12.92 -3.94
C VAL A 114 -6.99 -12.69 -3.33
N ILE A 115 -6.46 -11.46 -3.40
CA ILE A 115 -5.19 -11.10 -2.75
C ILE A 115 -5.32 -11.27 -1.22
N PHE A 116 -6.44 -10.90 -0.61
CA PHE A 116 -6.70 -11.08 0.82
C PHE A 116 -6.70 -12.56 1.22
N ILE A 117 -7.34 -13.43 0.42
CA ILE A 117 -7.27 -14.89 0.62
C ILE A 117 -5.82 -15.38 0.54
N ALA A 118 -5.07 -14.95 -0.48
CA ALA A 118 -3.67 -15.30 -0.64
C ALA A 118 -2.82 -14.78 0.54
N CYS A 119 -3.10 -13.57 1.03
CA CYS A 119 -2.45 -12.99 2.20
C CYS A 119 -2.67 -13.85 3.44
N TRP A 120 -3.91 -14.25 3.71
CA TRP A 120 -4.23 -15.16 4.81
C TRP A 120 -3.49 -16.50 4.71
N LEU A 121 -3.47 -17.11 3.53
CA LEU A 121 -2.75 -18.38 3.30
C LEU A 121 -1.23 -18.21 3.48
N CYS A 122 -0.64 -17.12 2.99
CA CYS A 122 0.78 -16.81 3.20
C CYS A 122 1.10 -16.52 4.67
N PHE A 123 0.16 -15.90 5.40
CA PHE A 123 0.29 -15.71 6.84
C PHE A 123 0.25 -17.04 7.62
N LEU A 124 -0.68 -17.94 7.28
CA LEU A 124 -0.69 -19.30 7.85
C LEU A 124 0.58 -20.07 7.52
N PHE A 125 1.12 -19.91 6.30
CA PHE A 125 2.41 -20.47 5.92
C PHE A 125 3.54 -19.90 6.78
N LEU A 126 3.56 -18.59 7.06
CA LEU A 126 4.51 -17.94 7.96
C LEU A 126 4.43 -18.52 9.37
N LEU A 127 3.23 -18.60 9.95
CA LEU A 127 3.01 -19.19 11.27
C LEU A 127 3.51 -20.65 11.33
N SER A 128 3.19 -21.46 10.33
CA SER A 128 3.65 -22.84 10.24
C SER A 128 5.17 -22.94 10.08
N SER A 129 5.78 -21.95 9.43
CA SER A 129 7.23 -21.88 9.22
C SER A 129 7.98 -21.48 10.47
N PHE A 130 7.38 -20.76 11.40
CA PHE A 130 7.96 -20.50 12.71
C PHE A 130 7.87 -21.73 13.63
N HIS A 131 6.78 -22.48 13.55
CA HIS A 131 6.52 -23.67 14.39
C HIS A 131 6.85 -24.95 13.64
N SER A 132 7.95 -25.58 13.98
CA SER A 132 8.11 -27.01 13.73
C SER A 132 8.72 -27.66 14.96
N ILE A 133 8.28 -28.89 15.24
CA ILE A 133 8.85 -29.81 16.20
C ILE A 133 8.24 -29.73 17.61
N ALA A 134 6.98 -30.07 17.72
CA ALA A 134 6.44 -30.74 18.89
C ALA A 134 5.43 -31.80 18.42
N GLU A 135 5.57 -33.00 18.90
CA GLU A 135 4.64 -34.11 18.61
C GLU A 135 3.65 -34.28 19.78
N GLY A 136 2.44 -34.76 19.48
CA GLY A 136 1.45 -35.11 20.50
C GLY A 136 0.53 -33.97 20.94
N VAL A 137 -0.13 -34.12 22.10
CA VAL A 137 -1.14 -33.19 22.65
C VAL A 137 -0.58 -31.79 22.92
N ALA A 138 0.70 -31.70 23.30
CA ALA A 138 1.38 -30.43 23.49
C ALA A 138 1.53 -29.66 22.17
N ALA A 139 1.73 -30.36 21.05
CA ALA A 139 1.81 -29.76 19.73
C ALA A 139 0.47 -29.14 19.31
N GLU A 140 -0.64 -29.82 19.56
CA GLU A 140 -1.98 -29.33 19.18
C GLU A 140 -2.36 -28.08 19.98
N ARG A 141 -2.13 -28.07 21.30
CA ARG A 141 -2.36 -26.87 22.14
C ARG A 141 -1.53 -25.69 21.70
N ARG A 142 -0.26 -25.91 21.36
CA ARG A 142 0.65 -24.87 20.86
C ARG A 142 0.16 -24.33 19.52
N ARG A 143 -0.24 -25.20 18.62
CA ARG A 143 -0.80 -24.85 17.32
C ARG A 143 -2.06 -23.99 17.49
N GLN A 144 -3.00 -24.43 18.37
CA GLN A 144 -4.22 -23.71 18.66
C GLN A 144 -3.93 -22.30 19.22
N PHE A 145 -3.03 -22.19 20.18
CA PHE A 145 -2.59 -20.90 20.75
C PHE A 145 -2.06 -19.98 19.65
N VAL A 146 -1.11 -20.43 18.83
CA VAL A 146 -0.49 -19.65 17.76
C VAL A 146 -1.50 -19.24 16.70
N PHE A 147 -2.39 -20.16 16.32
CA PHE A 147 -3.42 -19.87 15.35
C PHE A 147 -4.39 -18.78 15.83
N LEU A 148 -4.90 -18.89 17.06
CA LEU A 148 -5.85 -17.91 17.61
C LEU A 148 -5.20 -16.53 17.80
N VAL A 149 -3.98 -16.48 18.35
CA VAL A 149 -3.22 -15.23 18.47
C VAL A 149 -2.97 -14.62 17.10
N GLY A 150 -2.50 -15.44 16.15
CA GLY A 150 -2.25 -15.00 14.78
C GLY A 150 -3.50 -14.46 14.10
N ALA A 151 -4.64 -15.14 14.24
CA ALA A 151 -5.91 -14.73 13.67
C ALA A 151 -6.36 -13.35 14.18
N CYS A 152 -6.27 -13.11 15.50
CA CYS A 152 -6.61 -11.81 16.10
C CYS A 152 -5.73 -10.68 15.57
N ILE A 153 -4.41 -10.90 15.48
CA ILE A 153 -3.46 -9.91 14.96
C ILE A 153 -3.71 -9.68 13.46
N PHE A 154 -3.91 -10.75 12.68
CA PHE A 154 -4.18 -10.65 11.25
C PHE A 154 -5.43 -9.82 10.96
N VAL A 155 -6.56 -10.15 11.58
CA VAL A 155 -7.83 -9.41 11.39
C VAL A 155 -7.65 -7.94 11.71
N SER A 156 -7.07 -7.63 12.88
CA SER A 156 -6.90 -6.24 13.32
C SER A 156 -6.02 -5.42 12.40
N ILE A 157 -4.97 -6.01 11.84
CA ILE A 157 -4.01 -5.29 11.01
C ILE A 157 -4.44 -5.26 9.55
N GLN A 158 -4.87 -6.41 8.99
CA GLN A 158 -5.18 -6.49 7.56
C GLN A 158 -6.55 -5.91 7.18
N LEU A 159 -7.47 -5.76 8.13
CA LEU A 159 -8.75 -5.08 7.87
C LEU A 159 -8.71 -3.62 8.30
N CYS A 160 -8.11 -3.29 9.45
CA CYS A 160 -8.18 -1.93 9.99
C CYS A 160 -7.02 -1.00 9.58
N ILE A 161 -5.89 -1.54 9.12
CA ILE A 161 -4.71 -0.75 8.71
C ILE A 161 -4.45 -0.87 7.21
N ASP A 162 -4.36 -2.10 6.68
CA ASP A 162 -4.04 -2.35 5.27
C ASP A 162 -5.28 -2.27 4.36
N SER A 163 -6.43 -2.69 4.87
CA SER A 163 -7.76 -2.68 4.22
C SER A 163 -7.88 -3.42 2.87
N VAL A 164 -8.84 -4.33 2.80
CA VAL A 164 -9.16 -5.09 1.56
C VAL A 164 -9.77 -4.19 0.49
N SER A 165 -10.46 -3.14 0.90
CA SER A 165 -11.13 -2.21 -0.02
C SER A 165 -10.16 -1.28 -0.74
N ARG A 166 -8.96 -1.09 -0.20
CA ARG A 166 -7.98 -0.15 -0.74
C ARG A 166 -7.45 -0.62 -2.10
N VAL A 167 -7.63 0.20 -3.11
CA VAL A 167 -7.12 -0.07 -4.47
C VAL A 167 -5.65 0.34 -4.55
N GLY A 168 -4.78 -0.64 -4.41
CA GLY A 168 -3.33 -0.42 -4.36
C GLY A 168 -2.55 -1.72 -4.09
N PRO A 169 -1.23 -1.68 -4.19
CA PRO A 169 -0.38 -2.86 -4.07
C PRO A 169 -0.09 -3.29 -2.62
N ASP A 170 -0.52 -2.53 -1.59
CA ASP A 170 -0.03 -2.69 -0.22
C ASP A 170 -0.36 -4.06 0.39
N LEU A 171 -1.60 -4.53 0.21
CA LEU A 171 -2.00 -5.88 0.63
C LEU A 171 -1.22 -6.99 -0.11
N LEU A 172 -0.88 -6.76 -1.37
CA LEU A 172 -0.05 -7.68 -2.15
C LEU A 172 1.42 -7.66 -1.67
N VAL A 173 1.96 -6.49 -1.29
CA VAL A 173 3.25 -6.34 -0.60
C VAL A 173 3.27 -7.17 0.68
N THR A 174 2.23 -7.04 1.50
CA THR A 174 2.06 -7.80 2.74
C THR A 174 2.06 -9.31 2.47
N THR A 175 1.33 -9.76 1.43
CA THR A 175 1.26 -11.16 1.01
C THR A 175 2.66 -11.70 0.70
N PHE A 176 3.43 -10.99 -0.12
CA PHE A 176 4.78 -11.40 -0.51
C PHE A 176 5.79 -11.30 0.62
N PHE A 177 5.62 -10.36 1.55
CA PHE A 177 6.49 -10.23 2.71
C PHE A 177 6.29 -11.40 3.69
N PHE A 178 5.04 -11.82 3.95
CA PHE A 178 4.75 -13.01 4.74
C PHE A 178 5.29 -14.28 4.08
N LEU A 179 5.07 -14.43 2.79
CA LEU A 179 5.60 -15.56 2.02
C LEU A 179 7.14 -15.59 2.06
N GLY A 180 7.79 -14.47 1.76
CA GLY A 180 9.25 -14.33 1.75
C GLY A 180 9.87 -14.64 3.12
N THR A 181 9.29 -14.08 4.20
CA THR A 181 9.76 -14.35 5.57
C THR A 181 9.57 -15.81 5.96
N GLY A 182 8.44 -16.42 5.62
CA GLY A 182 8.20 -17.84 5.85
C GLY A 182 9.16 -18.73 5.07
N LEU A 183 9.48 -18.37 3.82
CA LEU A 183 10.48 -19.06 3.02
C LEU A 183 11.89 -18.94 3.61
N VAL A 184 12.29 -17.77 4.11
CA VAL A 184 13.56 -17.58 4.82
C VAL A 184 13.66 -18.53 6.02
N LEU A 185 12.62 -18.60 6.86
CA LEU A 185 12.60 -19.51 8.01
C LEU A 185 12.76 -20.98 7.61
N ARG A 186 12.07 -21.43 6.56
CA ARG A 186 12.19 -22.80 6.03
C ARG A 186 13.54 -23.05 5.37
N PHE A 187 14.05 -22.07 4.65
CA PHE A 187 15.36 -22.13 4.03
C PHE A 187 16.48 -22.29 5.08
N LEU A 188 16.43 -21.50 6.17
CA LEU A 188 17.42 -21.55 7.24
C LEU A 188 17.46 -22.91 7.98
N ARG A 189 16.38 -23.68 7.96
CA ARG A 189 16.33 -25.04 8.52
C ARG A 189 17.05 -26.05 7.62
N ASN A 190 16.77 -26.00 6.35
CA ASN A 190 17.33 -26.92 5.37
C ASN A 190 17.70 -26.14 4.10
N PRO A 191 18.90 -25.52 4.04
CA PRO A 191 19.36 -24.78 2.87
C PRO A 191 19.55 -25.73 1.67
N SER A 192 18.91 -25.37 0.55
CA SER A 192 19.06 -26.08 -0.72
C SER A 192 18.92 -25.11 -1.90
N TYR A 193 19.50 -25.46 -3.05
CA TYR A 193 19.42 -24.62 -4.24
C TYR A 193 18.00 -24.49 -4.79
N GLY A 194 17.15 -25.52 -4.66
CA GLY A 194 15.74 -25.45 -5.04
C GLY A 194 14.97 -24.42 -4.18
N ARG A 195 15.19 -24.43 -2.85
CA ARG A 195 14.60 -23.42 -1.95
C ARG A 195 15.18 -22.04 -2.19
N ALA A 196 16.47 -21.95 -2.53
CA ALA A 196 17.11 -20.70 -2.92
C ALA A 196 16.45 -20.10 -4.17
N ALA A 197 16.19 -20.91 -5.19
CA ALA A 197 15.51 -20.48 -6.40
C ALA A 197 14.09 -19.95 -6.12
N VAL A 198 13.31 -20.66 -5.29
CA VAL A 198 11.97 -20.22 -4.91
C VAL A 198 12.03 -18.91 -4.10
N LEU A 199 12.97 -18.77 -3.16
CA LEU A 199 13.15 -17.55 -2.38
C LEU A 199 13.51 -16.38 -3.32
N GLY A 200 14.51 -16.53 -4.19
CA GLY A 200 14.93 -15.49 -5.13
C GLY A 200 13.80 -15.08 -6.08
N LEU A 201 13.03 -16.06 -6.58
CA LEU A 201 11.85 -15.80 -7.43
C LEU A 201 10.80 -14.95 -6.71
N VAL A 202 10.40 -15.35 -5.49
CA VAL A 202 9.38 -14.63 -4.72
C VAL A 202 9.84 -13.21 -4.38
N LEU A 203 11.10 -13.04 -3.97
CA LEU A 203 11.65 -11.72 -3.68
C LEU A 203 11.73 -10.84 -4.93
N GLY A 204 12.10 -11.41 -6.08
CA GLY A 204 12.14 -10.70 -7.36
C GLY A 204 10.75 -10.28 -7.84
N LEU A 205 9.75 -11.15 -7.76
CA LEU A 205 8.36 -10.81 -8.07
C LEU A 205 7.81 -9.75 -7.12
N GLY A 206 8.22 -9.75 -5.84
CA GLY A 206 7.88 -8.68 -4.89
C GLY A 206 8.31 -7.30 -5.38
N TYR A 207 9.48 -7.18 -6.02
CA TYR A 207 9.94 -5.91 -6.59
C TYR A 207 9.05 -5.41 -7.76
N TRP A 208 8.47 -6.31 -8.56
CA TRP A 208 7.50 -5.92 -9.59
C TRP A 208 6.21 -5.33 -8.99
N ILE A 209 5.90 -5.71 -7.73
CA ILE A 209 4.71 -5.25 -7.02
C ILE A 209 4.89 -3.83 -6.48
N LYS A 210 6.04 -3.55 -5.82
CA LYS A 210 6.34 -2.23 -5.25
C LYS A 210 7.84 -2.06 -5.04
N GLY A 211 8.37 -0.89 -5.39
CA GLY A 211 9.80 -0.58 -5.30
C GLY A 211 10.44 -0.80 -3.94
N ILE A 212 9.68 -0.69 -2.83
CA ILE A 212 10.16 -1.00 -1.47
C ILE A 212 10.66 -2.45 -1.33
N PHE A 213 10.20 -3.35 -2.16
CA PHE A 213 10.67 -4.74 -2.13
C PHE A 213 12.13 -4.89 -2.51
N LEU A 214 12.75 -3.91 -3.18
CA LEU A 214 14.19 -3.94 -3.42
C LEU A 214 14.99 -3.93 -2.11
N PRO A 215 14.92 -2.91 -1.24
CA PRO A 215 15.63 -2.92 0.03
C PRO A 215 15.13 -4.01 1.00
N LEU A 216 13.85 -4.37 0.97
CA LEU A 216 13.32 -5.48 1.78
C LEU A 216 13.90 -6.83 1.35
N SER A 217 14.00 -7.10 0.05
CA SER A 217 14.60 -8.33 -0.49
C SER A 217 16.09 -8.42 -0.14
N LEU A 218 16.83 -7.32 -0.28
CA LEU A 218 18.21 -7.25 0.15
C LEU A 218 18.36 -7.53 1.65
N THR A 219 17.45 -6.98 2.47
CA THR A 219 17.42 -7.25 3.91
C THR A 219 17.17 -8.73 4.21
N LEU A 220 16.17 -9.35 3.56
CA LEU A 220 15.86 -10.77 3.75
C LEU A 220 17.02 -11.68 3.30
N LEU A 221 17.66 -11.36 2.18
CA LEU A 221 18.84 -12.08 1.68
C LEU A 221 20.04 -11.92 2.64
N LEU A 222 20.28 -10.70 3.14
CA LEU A 222 21.34 -10.42 4.09
C LEU A 222 21.11 -11.14 5.42
N VAL A 223 19.91 -11.07 5.99
CA VAL A 223 19.52 -11.80 7.21
C VAL A 223 19.69 -13.30 7.01
N THR A 224 19.36 -13.81 5.82
CA THR A 224 19.55 -15.22 5.48
C THR A 224 21.04 -15.59 5.46
N ALA A 225 21.87 -14.81 4.77
CA ALA A 225 23.31 -15.04 4.67
C ALA A 225 23.99 -14.97 6.04
N VAL A 226 23.70 -13.92 6.83
CA VAL A 226 24.25 -13.76 8.19
C VAL A 226 23.81 -14.91 9.10
N SER A 227 22.54 -15.34 9.01
CA SER A 227 22.04 -16.49 9.79
C SER A 227 22.77 -17.80 9.45
N LEU A 228 23.12 -18.02 8.18
CA LEU A 228 23.91 -19.18 7.76
C LEU A 228 25.35 -19.11 8.31
N LEU A 229 25.98 -17.93 8.23
CA LEU A 229 27.33 -17.70 8.77
C LEU A 229 27.38 -17.94 10.28
N VAL A 230 26.44 -17.39 11.04
CA VAL A 230 26.34 -17.60 12.50
C VAL A 230 26.16 -19.08 12.82
N ARG A 231 25.45 -19.84 11.99
CA ARG A 231 25.27 -21.29 12.11
C ARG A 231 26.43 -22.11 11.50
N LYS A 232 27.53 -21.46 11.04
CA LYS A 232 28.67 -22.09 10.38
C LYS A 232 28.27 -22.97 9.18
N ARG A 233 27.21 -22.56 8.44
CA ARG A 233 26.73 -23.22 7.21
C ARG A 233 27.21 -22.47 5.97
N SER A 234 27.25 -23.16 4.83
CA SER A 234 27.61 -22.54 3.55
C SER A 234 26.61 -21.45 3.16
N VAL A 235 27.12 -20.30 2.72
CA VAL A 235 26.33 -19.17 2.20
C VAL A 235 25.99 -19.29 0.71
N LEU A 236 26.60 -20.26 0.00
CA LEU A 236 26.41 -20.43 -1.46
C LEU A 236 24.93 -20.52 -1.86
N PRO A 237 24.04 -21.24 -1.13
CA PRO A 237 22.62 -21.24 -1.47
C PRO A 237 21.96 -19.85 -1.29
N ALA A 238 22.41 -19.01 -0.35
CA ALA A 238 21.88 -17.64 -0.22
C ALA A 238 22.35 -16.75 -1.38
N ILE A 239 23.59 -16.91 -1.84
CA ILE A 239 24.11 -16.25 -3.04
C ILE A 239 23.28 -16.68 -4.27
N ALA A 240 22.99 -17.98 -4.41
CA ALA A 240 22.14 -18.48 -5.48
C ALA A 240 20.74 -17.84 -5.47
N ALA A 241 20.13 -17.64 -4.27
CA ALA A 241 18.86 -16.90 -4.15
C ALA A 241 19.00 -15.46 -4.62
N GLY A 242 20.12 -14.79 -4.29
CA GLY A 242 20.44 -13.45 -4.78
C GLY A 242 20.59 -13.39 -6.31
N CYS A 243 21.27 -14.38 -6.92
CA CYS A 243 21.39 -14.48 -8.38
C CYS A 243 20.01 -14.63 -9.05
N VAL A 244 19.14 -15.50 -8.54
CA VAL A 244 17.78 -15.66 -9.05
C VAL A 244 16.97 -14.37 -8.88
N PHE A 245 17.07 -13.71 -7.73
CA PHE A 245 16.46 -12.39 -7.50
C PHE A 245 16.87 -11.39 -8.59
N VAL A 246 18.16 -11.24 -8.87
CA VAL A 246 18.68 -10.33 -9.91
C VAL A 246 18.15 -10.71 -11.30
N LEU A 247 18.12 -11.99 -11.64
CA LEU A 247 17.59 -12.46 -12.93
C LEU A 247 16.09 -12.13 -13.09
N VAL A 248 15.31 -12.23 -12.02
CA VAL A 248 13.87 -11.94 -12.05
C VAL A 248 13.60 -10.43 -12.16
N ILE A 249 14.39 -9.59 -11.51
CA ILE A 249 14.18 -8.12 -11.60
C ILE A 249 14.76 -7.52 -12.87
N ALA A 250 15.76 -8.12 -13.49
CA ALA A 250 16.49 -7.55 -14.64
C ALA A 250 15.57 -7.10 -15.79
N PRO A 251 14.60 -7.89 -16.28
CA PRO A 251 13.72 -7.46 -17.37
C PRO A 251 12.86 -6.25 -16.99
N TYR A 252 12.42 -6.16 -15.73
CA TYR A 252 11.64 -5.02 -15.24
C TYR A 252 12.50 -3.77 -15.15
N VAL A 253 13.72 -3.88 -14.60
CA VAL A 253 14.70 -2.79 -14.56
C VAL A 253 15.04 -2.30 -15.96
N ALA A 254 15.19 -3.22 -16.92
CA ALA A 254 15.42 -2.84 -18.32
C ALA A 254 14.23 -2.05 -18.90
N GLY A 255 12.99 -2.49 -18.65
CA GLY A 255 11.77 -1.79 -19.07
C GLY A 255 11.64 -0.41 -18.45
N LEU A 256 11.86 -0.30 -17.13
CA LEU A 256 11.85 0.99 -16.41
C LEU A 256 12.92 1.95 -16.97
N SER A 257 14.14 1.44 -17.18
CA SER A 257 15.25 2.26 -17.69
C SER A 257 15.00 2.72 -19.12
N TRP A 258 14.40 1.86 -19.95
CA TRP A 258 13.97 2.23 -21.30
C TRP A 258 12.88 3.32 -21.28
N SER A 259 11.83 3.16 -20.46
CA SER A 259 10.75 4.14 -20.34
C SER A 259 11.23 5.49 -19.81
N PHE A 260 12.16 5.47 -18.86
CA PHE A 260 12.68 6.68 -18.19
C PHE A 260 13.82 7.36 -18.97
N GLY A 261 14.45 6.66 -19.92
CA GLY A 261 15.54 7.18 -20.73
C GLY A 261 16.93 7.19 -20.06
N LYS A 262 17.07 6.63 -18.85
CA LYS A 262 18.33 6.39 -18.13
C LYS A 262 18.23 5.16 -17.24
N LEU A 263 19.39 4.59 -16.86
CA LEU A 263 19.41 3.47 -15.92
C LEU A 263 18.74 3.86 -14.62
N THR A 264 17.69 3.13 -14.22
CA THR A 264 16.99 3.33 -12.95
C THR A 264 16.48 2.02 -12.37
N LEU A 265 16.47 1.97 -11.04
CA LEU A 265 15.80 0.92 -10.23
C LEU A 265 14.42 1.40 -9.74
N GLY A 266 13.87 2.47 -10.33
CA GLY A 266 12.65 3.15 -9.91
C GLY A 266 12.92 4.45 -9.19
N GLU A 267 12.01 5.40 -9.37
CA GLU A 267 12.15 6.77 -8.85
C GLU A 267 11.25 7.03 -7.62
N SER A 268 10.48 6.02 -7.18
CA SER A 268 9.59 6.16 -6.02
C SER A 268 10.33 6.57 -4.75
N GLY A 269 11.44 5.92 -4.42
CA GLY A 269 12.26 6.27 -3.26
C GLY A 269 12.88 7.66 -3.36
N PRO A 270 13.67 7.96 -4.41
CA PRO A 270 14.30 9.25 -4.60
C PRO A 270 13.31 10.42 -4.64
N LEU A 271 12.21 10.30 -5.36
CA LEU A 271 11.22 11.38 -5.47
C LEU A 271 10.48 11.61 -4.14
N ASN A 272 10.07 10.53 -3.44
CA ASN A 272 9.48 10.69 -2.12
C ASN A 272 10.46 11.29 -1.11
N TYR A 273 11.75 10.97 -1.21
CA TYR A 273 12.77 11.62 -0.39
C TYR A 273 12.85 13.14 -0.67
N ALA A 274 12.82 13.52 -1.95
CA ALA A 274 12.78 14.93 -2.33
C ALA A 274 11.53 15.64 -1.78
N PHE A 275 10.35 15.02 -1.91
CA PHE A 275 9.09 15.59 -1.42
C PHE A 275 9.03 15.70 0.11
N HIS A 276 9.35 14.62 0.80
CA HIS A 276 9.06 14.52 2.24
C HIS A 276 10.24 14.88 3.14
N VAL A 277 11.47 14.70 2.67
CA VAL A 277 12.67 15.05 3.45
C VAL A 277 13.24 16.40 3.00
N ASN A 278 13.41 16.62 1.70
CA ASN A 278 13.95 17.87 1.20
C ASN A 278 12.91 18.99 1.05
N LEU A 279 11.61 18.67 1.16
CA LEU A 279 10.50 19.61 1.03
C LEU A 279 10.38 20.21 -0.38
N LEU A 280 10.69 19.43 -1.41
CA LEU A 280 10.37 19.77 -2.80
C LEU A 280 8.86 19.99 -2.92
N PRO A 281 8.39 21.12 -3.50
CA PRO A 281 6.96 21.38 -3.64
C PRO A 281 6.23 20.24 -4.37
N ARG A 282 5.19 19.70 -3.74
CA ARG A 282 4.33 18.64 -4.31
C ARG A 282 3.22 19.26 -5.18
N TRP A 283 3.62 19.97 -6.18
CA TRP A 283 2.74 20.63 -7.11
C TRP A 283 2.95 20.10 -8.52
N THR A 284 1.93 19.54 -9.13
CA THR A 284 2.02 18.93 -10.46
C THR A 284 2.49 19.89 -11.54
N ASN A 285 2.28 21.18 -11.35
CA ASN A 285 2.73 22.26 -12.24
C ASN A 285 4.04 22.92 -11.79
N TRP A 286 4.88 22.20 -11.07
CA TRP A 286 6.20 22.71 -10.66
C TRP A 286 7.04 23.11 -11.88
N GLN A 287 7.46 24.38 -11.92
CA GLN A 287 8.19 25.00 -13.04
C GLN A 287 9.69 25.14 -12.76
N GLY A 288 10.18 24.60 -11.63
CA GLY A 288 11.55 24.83 -11.17
C GLY A 288 11.69 26.18 -10.50
N GLU A 289 11.65 26.22 -9.19
CA GLU A 289 11.80 27.44 -8.42
C GLU A 289 13.21 27.60 -7.85
N PRO A 290 13.61 28.83 -7.49
CA PRO A 290 14.85 29.07 -6.78
C PRO A 290 14.80 28.38 -5.40
N GLY A 291 15.66 27.40 -5.16
CA GLY A 291 15.71 26.64 -3.92
C GLY A 291 16.67 25.46 -3.97
N GLY A 292 17.37 25.29 -5.09
CA GLY A 292 18.34 24.20 -5.24
C GLY A 292 17.72 22.87 -5.66
N TYR A 293 16.40 22.80 -5.85
CA TYR A 293 15.68 21.58 -6.24
C TYR A 293 15.86 21.19 -7.72
N GLY A 294 16.52 22.02 -8.53
CA GLY A 294 16.67 21.79 -9.97
C GLY A 294 15.56 22.42 -10.79
N THR A 295 15.52 22.03 -12.06
CA THR A 295 14.53 22.52 -13.02
C THR A 295 13.94 21.32 -13.75
N PRO A 296 12.60 21.23 -13.89
CA PRO A 296 11.98 20.14 -14.62
C PRO A 296 12.40 20.16 -16.09
N ILE A 297 12.72 18.98 -16.64
CA ILE A 297 13.03 18.82 -18.07
C ILE A 297 11.76 18.92 -18.91
N HIS A 298 10.65 18.47 -18.34
CA HIS A 298 9.34 18.40 -18.97
C HIS A 298 8.28 19.11 -18.12
N PRO A 299 8.37 20.46 -17.94
CA PRO A 299 7.36 21.18 -17.17
C PRO A 299 6.00 21.13 -17.86
N THR A 300 4.92 21.18 -17.09
CA THR A 300 3.60 21.44 -17.64
C THR A 300 3.58 22.77 -18.37
N HIS A 301 2.78 22.88 -19.42
CA HIS A 301 2.76 24.06 -20.28
C HIS A 301 1.81 25.12 -19.71
N GLN A 302 2.37 26.26 -19.28
CA GLN A 302 1.60 27.41 -18.81
C GLN A 302 1.03 28.18 -20.00
N ILE A 303 -0.31 28.23 -20.12
CA ILE A 303 -1.03 28.89 -21.22
C ILE A 303 -1.63 30.25 -20.83
N LEU A 304 -1.72 30.55 -19.54
CA LEU A 304 -2.08 31.89 -19.03
C LEU A 304 -1.31 32.16 -17.73
N LYS A 305 -0.95 33.42 -17.51
CA LYS A 305 -0.46 33.95 -16.23
C LYS A 305 -1.49 34.93 -15.66
N ASN A 306 -1.70 34.86 -14.36
CA ASN A 306 -2.66 35.69 -13.63
C ASN A 306 -4.09 35.62 -14.19
N PRO A 307 -4.86 34.59 -13.86
CA PRO A 307 -4.50 33.42 -13.04
C PRO A 307 -3.69 32.40 -13.83
N ASP A 308 -2.94 31.56 -13.11
CA ASP A 308 -2.10 30.54 -13.71
C ASP A 308 -2.95 29.38 -14.25
N ILE A 309 -2.88 29.16 -15.56
CA ILE A 309 -3.52 28.02 -16.23
C ILE A 309 -2.45 27.17 -16.89
N PHE A 310 -2.51 25.87 -16.65
CA PHE A 310 -1.57 24.89 -17.20
C PHE A 310 -2.32 23.85 -18.05
N THR A 311 -1.64 23.39 -19.10
CA THR A 311 -2.06 22.21 -19.88
C THR A 311 -0.98 21.14 -19.90
N PHE A 312 -1.42 19.89 -19.91
CA PHE A 312 -0.59 18.68 -19.86
C PHE A 312 -1.20 17.55 -20.71
N ALA A 313 -1.84 17.91 -21.81
CA ALA A 313 -2.51 16.98 -22.72
C ALA A 313 -1.60 15.88 -23.29
N GLU A 314 -0.31 16.17 -23.44
CA GLU A 314 0.72 15.27 -23.94
C GLU A 314 1.85 15.11 -22.93
N PRO A 315 2.63 14.01 -22.92
CA PRO A 315 2.57 12.89 -23.88
C PRO A 315 1.73 11.70 -23.41
N TYR A 316 1.08 11.76 -22.23
CA TYR A 316 0.35 10.64 -21.65
C TYR A 316 -1.15 10.78 -21.83
N HIS A 317 -1.84 9.67 -22.14
CA HIS A 317 -3.28 9.64 -22.41
C HIS A 317 -4.10 9.00 -21.27
N ASN A 318 -3.61 9.06 -20.05
CA ASN A 318 -4.30 8.58 -18.86
C ASN A 318 -5.29 9.63 -18.30
N THR A 319 -6.08 9.26 -17.32
CA THR A 319 -7.15 10.07 -16.72
C THR A 319 -6.67 11.45 -16.25
N TYR A 320 -5.55 11.51 -15.52
CA TYR A 320 -4.91 12.75 -15.08
C TYR A 320 -3.38 12.64 -15.27
N PRO A 321 -2.87 13.09 -16.42
CA PRO A 321 -1.47 12.93 -16.82
C PRO A 321 -0.43 13.33 -15.79
N PRO A 322 -0.55 14.50 -15.09
CA PRO A 322 0.46 14.92 -14.13
C PRO A 322 0.60 13.98 -12.93
N PHE A 323 -0.47 13.25 -12.58
CA PHE A 323 -0.45 12.29 -11.48
C PHE A 323 -0.15 10.87 -11.94
N GLY A 324 -0.56 10.49 -13.13
CA GLY A 324 -0.32 9.16 -13.69
C GLY A 324 1.15 8.86 -13.94
N ASN A 325 1.97 9.87 -14.26
CA ASN A 325 3.43 9.76 -14.35
C ASN A 325 4.12 10.99 -13.76
N ILE A 326 4.02 11.16 -12.44
CA ILE A 326 4.61 12.28 -11.70
C ILE A 326 6.10 12.44 -12.03
N VAL A 327 6.84 11.34 -12.15
CA VAL A 327 8.29 11.36 -12.38
C VAL A 327 8.65 12.05 -13.70
N TYR A 328 7.83 11.91 -14.74
CA TYR A 328 8.06 12.60 -16.02
C TYR A 328 8.06 14.14 -15.85
N TRP A 329 7.07 14.67 -15.12
CA TRP A 329 6.92 16.10 -14.90
C TRP A 329 7.93 16.69 -13.92
N TYR A 330 8.47 15.82 -13.03
CA TYR A 330 9.54 16.21 -12.11
C TYR A 330 10.94 15.84 -12.61
N GLN A 331 11.09 15.21 -13.78
CA GLN A 331 12.40 14.83 -14.29
C GLN A 331 13.34 16.04 -14.39
N GLY A 332 14.50 15.98 -13.74
CA GLY A 332 15.41 17.10 -13.56
C GLY A 332 15.44 17.65 -12.13
N TYR A 333 14.54 17.19 -11.26
CA TYR A 333 14.62 17.49 -9.84
C TYR A 333 15.95 17.01 -9.24
N ARG A 334 16.36 17.67 -8.16
CA ARG A 334 17.53 17.28 -7.36
C ARG A 334 17.11 17.00 -5.94
N HIS A 335 17.58 15.89 -5.39
CA HIS A 335 17.53 15.62 -3.96
C HIS A 335 18.93 15.76 -3.36
N PHE A 336 19.00 16.10 -2.09
CA PHE A 336 20.24 16.31 -1.37
C PHE A 336 20.15 15.74 0.04
N TRP A 337 21.27 15.30 0.57
CA TRP A 337 21.31 14.83 1.95
C TRP A 337 21.59 15.99 2.91
N SER A 338 20.76 16.10 3.96
CA SER A 338 20.91 17.09 5.02
C SER A 338 20.55 16.45 6.36
N PRO A 339 21.48 16.40 7.35
CA PRO A 339 21.21 15.85 8.67
C PRO A 339 20.02 16.52 9.36
N LYS A 340 19.89 17.86 9.18
CA LYS A 340 18.79 18.65 9.74
C LYS A 340 17.43 18.20 9.19
N TYR A 341 17.28 18.17 7.87
CA TYR A 341 16.02 17.77 7.24
C TYR A 341 15.72 16.30 7.48
N GLN A 342 16.75 15.44 7.50
CA GLN A 342 16.59 14.03 7.83
C GLN A 342 16.06 13.83 9.26
N ALA A 343 16.62 14.56 10.24
CA ALA A 343 16.17 14.47 11.63
C ALA A 343 14.71 14.97 11.79
N ILE A 344 14.34 16.07 11.10
CA ILE A 344 12.96 16.58 11.10
C ILE A 344 12.00 15.56 10.47
N GLY A 345 12.36 14.97 9.32
CA GLY A 345 11.56 13.96 8.65
C GLY A 345 11.33 12.73 9.55
N ILE A 346 12.40 12.20 10.17
CA ILE A 346 12.30 11.07 11.11
C ILE A 346 11.41 11.43 12.30
N ALA A 347 11.57 12.62 12.91
CA ALA A 347 10.76 13.03 14.05
C ALA A 347 9.27 13.13 13.69
N ARG A 348 8.96 13.71 12.53
CA ARG A 348 7.59 13.78 11.97
C ARG A 348 7.00 12.39 11.78
N ASP A 349 7.74 11.48 11.15
CA ASP A 349 7.24 10.15 10.82
C ASP A 349 7.13 9.25 12.05
N LEU A 350 7.98 9.44 13.08
CA LEU A 350 7.80 8.82 14.39
C LEU A 350 6.56 9.35 15.12
N GLN A 351 6.32 10.67 15.06
CA GLN A 351 5.09 11.25 15.59
C GLN A 351 3.86 10.68 14.88
N TYR A 352 3.89 10.58 13.56
CA TYR A 352 2.82 9.97 12.78
C TYR A 352 2.60 8.50 13.17
N LEU A 353 3.68 7.72 13.33
CA LEU A 353 3.61 6.33 13.78
C LEU A 353 2.85 6.23 15.12
N VAL A 354 3.19 7.07 16.09
CA VAL A 354 2.50 7.10 17.38
C VAL A 354 1.03 7.46 17.19
N GLN A 355 0.72 8.47 16.40
CA GLN A 355 -0.65 8.90 16.12
C GLN A 355 -1.48 7.83 15.40
N ALA A 356 -0.87 7.05 14.51
CA ALA A 356 -1.52 5.95 13.81
C ALA A 356 -1.81 4.74 14.73
N LEU A 357 -0.93 4.47 15.71
CA LEU A 357 -1.06 3.32 16.61
C LEU A 357 -1.95 3.58 17.82
N LEU A 358 -1.92 4.79 18.38
CA LEU A 358 -2.67 5.13 19.59
C LEU A 358 -4.20 4.90 19.50
N PRO A 359 -4.88 5.16 18.37
CA PRO A 359 -6.31 4.92 18.27
C PRO A 359 -6.69 3.45 18.14
N GLN A 360 -5.72 2.55 17.99
CA GLN A 360 -5.94 1.14 17.67
C GLN A 360 -6.00 0.27 18.94
N PRO A 361 -7.15 -0.24 19.37
CA PRO A 361 -7.31 -1.08 20.57
C PRO A 361 -6.43 -2.32 20.58
N ILE A 362 -6.11 -2.87 19.41
CA ILE A 362 -5.28 -4.07 19.31
C ILE A 362 -3.88 -3.89 19.89
N PHE A 363 -3.26 -2.71 19.77
CA PHE A 363 -1.91 -2.51 20.31
C PHE A 363 -1.91 -2.50 21.83
N TYR A 364 -2.95 -1.96 22.47
CA TYR A 364 -3.12 -2.06 23.92
C TYR A 364 -3.34 -3.52 24.36
N ALA A 365 -4.15 -4.26 23.60
CA ALA A 365 -4.36 -5.69 23.85
C ALA A 365 -3.05 -6.49 23.67
N VAL A 366 -2.24 -6.19 22.66
CA VAL A 366 -0.92 -6.82 22.45
C VAL A 366 0.01 -6.53 23.61
N VAL A 367 0.09 -5.28 24.08
CA VAL A 367 0.92 -4.91 25.24
C VAL A 367 0.42 -5.62 26.50
N LEU A 368 -0.89 -5.59 26.77
CA LEU A 368 -1.47 -6.27 27.93
C LEU A 368 -1.23 -7.79 27.88
N ALA A 369 -1.46 -8.42 26.76
CA ALA A 369 -1.24 -9.85 26.55
C ALA A 369 0.25 -10.22 26.69
N ALA A 370 1.17 -9.38 26.21
CA ALA A 370 2.61 -9.56 26.40
C ALA A 370 3.02 -9.43 27.87
N LEU A 371 2.46 -8.45 28.60
CA LEU A 371 2.66 -8.31 30.05
C LEU A 371 2.11 -9.51 30.83
N LEU A 372 0.91 -9.97 30.50
CA LEU A 372 0.33 -11.19 31.09
C LEU A 372 1.25 -12.41 30.86
N THR A 373 1.78 -12.56 29.64
CA THR A 373 2.75 -13.61 29.31
C THR A 373 4.03 -13.47 30.13
N PHE A 374 4.57 -12.27 30.24
CA PHE A 374 5.80 -11.98 31.00
C PHE A 374 5.66 -12.30 32.50
N PHE A 375 4.52 -11.91 33.10
CA PHE A 375 4.30 -12.17 34.53
C PHE A 375 3.90 -13.61 34.82
N ALA A 376 3.27 -14.30 33.85
CA ALA A 376 2.89 -15.70 33.99
C ALA A 376 4.09 -16.67 33.83
N LEU A 377 5.14 -16.28 33.11
CA LEU A 377 6.34 -17.08 32.93
C LEU A 377 7.25 -16.97 34.16
N LYS A 378 7.67 -18.12 34.67
CA LYS A 378 8.70 -18.20 35.73
C LYS A 378 10.10 -17.88 35.18
N ASP A 379 10.41 -18.40 33.99
CA ASP A 379 11.71 -18.25 33.31
C ASP A 379 11.72 -17.11 32.29
N ARG A 380 11.50 -15.88 32.78
CA ARG A 380 11.45 -14.66 31.92
C ARG A 380 12.74 -14.43 31.13
N ALA A 381 13.89 -14.73 31.75
CA ALA A 381 15.18 -14.58 31.09
C ALA A 381 15.36 -15.54 29.92
N GLU A 382 14.78 -16.76 30.00
CA GLU A 382 14.79 -17.72 28.89
C GLU A 382 13.88 -17.21 27.75
N TRP A 383 12.68 -16.71 28.07
CA TRP A 383 11.80 -16.13 27.05
C TRP A 383 12.44 -14.95 26.31
N LEU A 384 13.09 -14.02 27.04
CA LEU A 384 13.82 -12.91 26.42
C LEU A 384 14.97 -13.41 25.55
N ARG A 385 15.71 -14.46 25.97
CA ARG A 385 16.74 -15.09 25.14
C ARG A 385 16.15 -15.68 23.85
N ILE A 386 14.98 -16.31 23.92
CA ILE A 386 14.29 -16.85 22.73
C ILE A 386 13.85 -15.71 21.79
N ILE A 387 13.32 -14.59 22.30
CA ILE A 387 12.99 -13.40 21.50
C ILE A 387 14.24 -12.92 20.75
N VAL A 388 15.36 -12.74 21.46
CA VAL A 388 16.63 -12.33 20.84
C VAL A 388 17.11 -13.35 19.82
N SER A 389 17.03 -14.65 20.11
CA SER A 389 17.47 -15.71 19.19
C SER A 389 16.61 -15.81 17.92
N ALA A 390 15.35 -15.34 17.98
CA ALA A 390 14.44 -15.24 16.83
C ALA A 390 14.70 -14.01 15.94
N TRP A 391 15.86 -13.36 16.07
CA TRP A 391 16.17 -12.12 15.34
C TRP A 391 15.99 -12.24 13.82
N SER A 392 16.29 -13.37 13.21
CA SER A 392 16.08 -13.58 11.77
C SER A 392 14.61 -13.52 11.34
N PHE A 393 13.67 -13.61 12.28
CA PHE A 393 12.24 -13.47 12.04
C PHE A 393 11.77 -12.00 12.12
N TRP A 394 12.16 -11.28 13.17
CA TRP A 394 11.63 -9.94 13.41
C TRP A 394 12.47 -8.80 12.83
N THR A 395 13.79 -8.99 12.64
CA THR A 395 14.68 -7.94 12.12
C THR A 395 14.24 -7.40 10.75
N PRO A 396 13.81 -8.23 9.76
CA PRO A 396 13.32 -7.70 8.49
C PRO A 396 12.10 -6.78 8.65
N ALA A 397 11.21 -7.08 9.60
CA ALA A 397 10.04 -6.25 9.86
C ALA A 397 10.43 -4.91 10.51
N VAL A 398 11.33 -4.91 11.48
CA VAL A 398 11.85 -3.67 12.11
C VAL A 398 12.57 -2.81 11.07
N ILE A 399 13.43 -3.40 10.23
CA ILE A 399 14.10 -2.67 9.15
C ILE A 399 13.07 -2.12 8.16
N GLY A 400 12.01 -2.87 7.83
CA GLY A 400 10.91 -2.39 6.98
C GLY A 400 10.25 -1.13 7.53
N ILE A 401 9.94 -1.07 8.82
CA ILE A 401 9.42 0.14 9.50
C ILE A 401 10.45 1.28 9.39
N LEU A 402 11.72 1.01 9.70
CA LEU A 402 12.78 2.02 9.66
C LEU A 402 13.03 2.59 8.26
N LEU A 403 12.87 1.78 7.20
CA LEU A 403 12.99 2.25 5.81
C LEU A 403 11.92 3.30 5.48
N TYR A 404 10.70 3.12 5.96
CA TYR A 404 9.64 4.11 5.77
C TYR A 404 9.82 5.35 6.66
N VAL A 405 10.15 5.17 7.94
CA VAL A 405 10.39 6.29 8.88
C VAL A 405 11.47 7.26 8.40
N GLN A 406 12.43 6.80 7.59
CA GLN A 406 13.48 7.66 7.04
C GLN A 406 13.02 8.53 5.88
N VAL A 407 11.92 8.21 5.22
CA VAL A 407 11.48 8.89 3.99
C VAL A 407 10.07 9.45 4.15
N HIS A 408 9.09 8.57 4.28
CA HIS A 408 7.67 8.90 4.42
C HIS A 408 6.89 7.68 4.89
N LEU A 409 6.14 7.87 5.96
CA LEU A 409 5.37 6.82 6.58
C LEU A 409 3.87 7.08 6.45
N GLU A 410 3.14 6.09 5.95
CA GLU A 410 1.69 6.01 6.01
C GLU A 410 1.27 4.71 6.71
N ASP A 411 0.09 4.70 7.33
CA ASP A 411 -0.43 3.54 8.07
C ASP A 411 -0.44 2.26 7.22
N ARG A 412 -0.91 2.35 5.97
CA ARG A 412 -0.99 1.25 5.00
C ARG A 412 0.36 0.59 4.69
N TYR A 413 1.48 1.28 4.92
CA TYR A 413 2.80 0.70 4.67
C TYR A 413 3.27 -0.21 5.80
N LEU A 414 2.62 -0.16 6.95
CA LEU A 414 3.07 -0.81 8.18
C LEU A 414 2.49 -2.21 8.39
N GLY A 415 1.40 -2.58 7.70
CA GLY A 415 0.59 -3.75 7.99
C GLY A 415 1.40 -5.03 8.20
N SER A 416 2.22 -5.42 7.22
CA SER A 416 3.03 -6.65 7.31
C SER A 416 4.06 -6.62 8.42
N PHE A 417 4.69 -5.48 8.67
CA PHE A 417 5.75 -5.33 9.66
C PHE A 417 5.19 -5.34 11.08
N LEU A 418 4.11 -4.59 11.30
CA LEU A 418 3.42 -4.57 12.60
C LEU A 418 2.87 -5.95 12.96
N ALA A 419 2.30 -6.69 12.00
CA ALA A 419 1.84 -8.05 12.24
C ALA A 419 2.97 -8.94 12.77
N ILE A 420 4.15 -8.92 12.14
CA ILE A 420 5.29 -9.70 12.59
C ILE A 420 5.77 -9.23 13.98
N VAL A 421 5.95 -7.93 14.19
CA VAL A 421 6.40 -7.38 15.48
C VAL A 421 5.45 -7.76 16.61
N CYS A 422 4.13 -7.63 16.38
CA CYS A 422 3.11 -8.02 17.36
C CYS A 422 3.07 -9.54 17.64
N LEU A 423 3.47 -10.37 16.68
CA LEU A 423 3.53 -11.83 16.84
C LEU A 423 4.71 -12.31 17.67
N VAL A 424 5.84 -11.61 17.65
CA VAL A 424 7.10 -12.06 18.28
C VAL A 424 6.93 -12.54 19.71
N PRO A 425 6.33 -11.77 20.65
CA PRO A 425 6.22 -12.19 22.03
C PRO A 425 5.41 -13.49 22.20
N PHE A 426 4.40 -13.70 21.37
CA PHE A 426 3.50 -14.85 21.48
C PHE A 426 4.04 -16.10 20.81
N LEU A 427 4.66 -15.96 19.63
CA LEU A 427 5.29 -17.08 18.95
C LEU A 427 6.47 -17.65 19.77
N THR A 428 7.21 -16.76 20.41
CA THR A 428 8.31 -17.16 21.31
C THR A 428 7.79 -17.76 22.61
N ALA A 429 6.71 -17.19 23.19
CA ALA A 429 6.05 -17.76 24.36
C ALA A 429 5.42 -19.15 24.08
N ALA A 430 4.93 -19.36 22.86
CA ALA A 430 4.38 -20.65 22.46
C ALA A 430 5.43 -21.80 22.51
N THR A 431 6.72 -21.49 22.44
CA THR A 431 7.78 -22.51 22.66
C THR A 431 7.87 -22.94 24.12
N LEU A 432 7.39 -22.13 25.04
CA LEU A 432 7.33 -22.35 26.49
C LEU A 432 5.91 -22.59 26.99
N LEU A 433 4.97 -22.93 26.10
CA LEU A 433 3.54 -23.00 26.42
C LEU A 433 3.22 -23.93 27.60
N ASP A 434 3.92 -25.05 27.74
CA ASP A 434 3.73 -26.01 28.83
C ASP A 434 4.15 -25.44 30.20
N ARG A 435 4.95 -24.38 30.22
CA ARG A 435 5.37 -23.65 31.43
C ARG A 435 4.42 -22.49 31.78
N LEU A 436 3.53 -22.13 30.85
CA LEU A 436 2.48 -21.13 31.12
C LEU A 436 1.32 -21.78 31.87
N PRO A 437 0.78 -21.14 32.91
CA PRO A 437 -0.43 -21.61 33.57
C PRO A 437 -1.62 -21.58 32.60
N ARG A 438 -2.59 -22.47 32.80
CA ARG A 438 -3.76 -22.61 31.89
C ARG A 438 -4.53 -21.30 31.72
N TRP A 439 -4.64 -20.50 32.77
CA TRP A 439 -5.33 -19.21 32.68
C TRP A 439 -4.63 -18.25 31.69
N ALA A 440 -3.30 -18.28 31.59
CA ALA A 440 -2.56 -17.46 30.64
C ALA A 440 -2.65 -18.02 29.21
N GLN A 441 -2.66 -19.37 29.06
CA GLN A 441 -2.83 -20.00 27.75
C GLN A 441 -4.19 -19.64 27.10
N LEU A 442 -5.24 -19.42 27.90
CA LEU A 442 -6.57 -19.00 27.45
C LEU A 442 -6.74 -17.48 27.49
N GLY A 443 -6.23 -16.82 28.50
CA GLY A 443 -6.38 -15.38 28.72
C GLY A 443 -5.67 -14.53 27.66
N VAL A 444 -4.48 -14.95 27.20
CA VAL A 444 -3.75 -14.22 26.16
C VAL A 444 -4.54 -14.16 24.85
N PRO A 445 -4.99 -15.27 24.26
CA PRO A 445 -5.85 -15.20 23.06
C PRO A 445 -7.16 -14.46 23.32
N ALA A 446 -7.77 -14.59 24.50
CA ALA A 446 -9.02 -13.90 24.83
C ALA A 446 -8.84 -12.37 24.85
N VAL A 447 -7.78 -11.85 25.48
CA VAL A 447 -7.45 -10.41 25.48
C VAL A 447 -7.24 -9.89 24.06
N LEU A 448 -6.51 -10.64 23.22
CA LEU A 448 -6.31 -10.29 21.83
C LEU A 448 -7.60 -10.33 21.01
N ALA A 449 -8.48 -11.30 21.28
CA ALA A 449 -9.78 -11.39 20.62
C ALA A 449 -10.67 -10.19 20.98
N VAL A 450 -10.72 -9.79 22.25
CA VAL A 450 -11.41 -8.55 22.67
C VAL A 450 -10.80 -7.34 21.99
N GLY A 451 -9.47 -7.23 21.97
CA GLY A 451 -8.77 -6.16 21.27
C GLY A 451 -9.11 -6.12 19.77
N ALA A 452 -9.18 -7.27 19.09
CA ALA A 452 -9.52 -7.36 17.68
C ALA A 452 -10.98 -6.94 17.41
N VAL A 453 -11.93 -7.37 18.25
CA VAL A 453 -13.34 -6.95 18.13
C VAL A 453 -13.48 -5.45 18.33
N LEU A 454 -12.85 -4.90 19.36
CA LEU A 454 -12.86 -3.45 19.61
C LEU A 454 -12.19 -2.68 18.48
N ASN A 455 -11.07 -3.19 17.94
CA ASN A 455 -10.36 -2.58 16.83
C ASN A 455 -11.27 -2.49 15.59
N TYR A 456 -11.88 -3.60 15.21
CA TYR A 456 -12.79 -3.65 14.06
C TYR A 456 -14.01 -2.72 14.25
N THR A 457 -14.62 -2.72 15.43
CA THR A 457 -15.83 -1.93 15.69
C THR A 457 -15.57 -0.43 15.83
N ILE A 458 -14.39 -0.02 16.31
CA ILE A 458 -14.04 1.38 16.54
C ILE A 458 -13.36 1.98 15.31
N VAL A 459 -12.38 1.28 14.74
CA VAL A 459 -11.54 1.80 13.65
C VAL A 459 -12.27 1.65 12.31
N ASP A 460 -12.93 0.52 12.10
CA ASP A 460 -13.62 0.20 10.84
C ASP A 460 -15.13 0.47 10.89
N ARG A 461 -15.53 1.44 11.72
CA ARG A 461 -16.92 1.86 11.91
C ARG A 461 -17.65 2.22 10.61
N ASP A 462 -16.90 2.62 9.57
CA ASP A 462 -17.47 3.02 8.28
C ASP A 462 -18.10 1.82 7.55
N VAL A 463 -17.53 0.60 7.70
CA VAL A 463 -18.17 -0.63 7.19
C VAL A 463 -19.54 -0.81 7.83
N LEU A 464 -19.62 -0.66 9.15
CA LEU A 464 -20.87 -0.80 9.89
C LEU A 464 -21.87 0.30 9.52
N ALA A 465 -21.40 1.53 9.31
CA ALA A 465 -22.21 2.66 8.87
C ALA A 465 -22.75 2.44 7.44
N HIS A 466 -21.91 2.04 6.51
CA HIS A 466 -22.31 1.72 5.12
C HIS A 466 -23.27 0.54 5.07
N MET A 467 -23.05 -0.49 5.90
CA MET A 467 -23.97 -1.62 6.03
C MET A 467 -25.34 -1.16 6.53
N ARG A 468 -25.39 -0.35 7.59
CA ARG A 468 -26.63 0.18 8.17
C ARG A 468 -27.39 1.08 7.20
N ASN A 469 -26.68 1.91 6.43
CA ASN A 469 -27.24 2.90 5.53
C ASN A 469 -27.46 2.37 4.10
N HIS A 470 -27.21 1.08 3.85
CA HIS A 470 -27.28 0.46 2.51
C HIS A 470 -26.55 1.27 1.44
N TYR A 471 -25.32 1.71 1.76
CA TYR A 471 -24.54 2.60 0.91
C TYR A 471 -24.28 2.00 -0.48
N THR A 472 -24.57 2.79 -1.52
CA THR A 472 -24.48 2.38 -2.93
C THR A 472 -23.62 3.36 -3.73
N TYR A 473 -23.25 2.99 -4.95
CA TYR A 473 -22.56 3.89 -5.88
C TYR A 473 -23.31 5.22 -6.09
N ALA A 474 -24.63 5.17 -6.19
CA ALA A 474 -25.47 6.38 -6.40
C ALA A 474 -25.40 7.40 -5.25
N GLN A 475 -24.87 7.04 -4.10
CA GLN A 475 -24.67 7.95 -2.96
C GLN A 475 -23.27 8.55 -2.94
N ASN A 476 -22.31 7.96 -3.65
CA ASN A 476 -20.92 8.45 -3.71
C ASN A 476 -20.86 9.72 -4.57
N PRO A 477 -20.28 10.85 -4.08
CA PRO A 477 -20.21 12.11 -4.81
C PRO A 477 -19.45 12.00 -6.16
N GLN A 478 -18.41 11.18 -6.24
CA GLN A 478 -17.63 11.00 -7.46
C GLN A 478 -18.43 10.28 -8.56
N TRP A 479 -19.23 9.27 -8.17
CA TRP A 479 -20.15 8.58 -9.07
C TRP A 479 -21.26 9.50 -9.54
N LYS A 480 -21.85 10.28 -8.63
CA LYS A 480 -22.87 11.29 -8.99
C LYS A 480 -22.35 12.26 -10.03
N LEU A 481 -21.13 12.78 -9.83
CA LEU A 481 -20.51 13.70 -10.76
C LEU A 481 -20.25 13.04 -12.12
N ALA A 482 -19.72 11.83 -12.15
CA ALA A 482 -19.50 11.08 -13.39
C ALA A 482 -20.82 10.92 -14.17
N MET A 483 -21.87 10.43 -13.52
CA MET A 483 -23.19 10.25 -14.14
C MET A 483 -23.80 11.58 -14.63
N ALA A 484 -23.64 12.67 -13.87
CA ALA A 484 -24.14 13.98 -14.25
C ALA A 484 -23.41 14.53 -15.49
N LEU A 485 -22.11 14.28 -15.62
CA LEU A 485 -21.31 14.65 -16.80
C LEU A 485 -21.75 13.88 -18.05
N GLU A 486 -22.01 12.57 -17.92
CA GLU A 486 -22.55 11.74 -18.99
C GLU A 486 -23.95 12.21 -19.43
N GLN A 487 -24.84 12.49 -18.46
CA GLN A 487 -26.17 13.03 -18.73
C GLN A 487 -26.10 14.41 -19.40
N ALA A 488 -25.09 15.21 -19.06
CA ALA A 488 -24.80 16.46 -19.74
C ALA A 488 -24.26 16.26 -21.18
N GLY A 489 -24.05 15.00 -21.63
CA GLY A 489 -23.71 14.62 -23.01
C GLY A 489 -22.21 14.55 -23.27
N LEU A 490 -21.37 14.47 -22.24
CA LEU A 490 -19.94 14.12 -22.40
C LEU A 490 -19.81 12.62 -22.71
N LYS A 491 -18.80 12.27 -23.49
CA LYS A 491 -18.57 10.90 -23.97
C LYS A 491 -17.22 10.36 -23.48
N PRO A 492 -17.09 9.04 -23.33
CA PRO A 492 -15.79 8.42 -23.08
C PRO A 492 -14.72 8.92 -24.06
N GLY A 493 -13.58 9.35 -23.53
CA GLY A 493 -12.48 9.93 -24.29
C GLY A 493 -12.50 11.45 -24.42
N ASP A 494 -13.59 12.13 -24.04
CA ASP A 494 -13.61 13.59 -24.04
C ASP A 494 -12.56 14.16 -23.06
N GLU A 495 -11.95 15.25 -23.48
CA GLU A 495 -10.98 16.01 -22.70
C GLU A 495 -11.67 17.10 -21.88
N MET A 496 -11.18 17.31 -20.66
CA MET A 496 -11.78 18.22 -19.69
C MET A 496 -10.75 19.24 -19.17
N ALA A 497 -11.22 20.47 -18.93
CA ALA A 497 -10.51 21.44 -18.11
C ALA A 497 -11.15 21.53 -16.72
N VAL A 498 -10.37 21.85 -15.70
CA VAL A 498 -10.83 21.93 -14.30
C VAL A 498 -10.36 23.25 -13.69
N VAL A 499 -11.25 23.89 -12.93
CA VAL A 499 -10.87 24.98 -12.03
C VAL A 499 -10.63 24.40 -10.65
N GLY A 500 -9.44 24.63 -10.09
CA GLY A 500 -8.93 23.99 -8.88
C GLY A 500 -8.03 22.79 -9.19
N GLY A 501 -7.34 22.28 -8.18
CA GLY A 501 -6.46 21.12 -8.32
C GLY A 501 -7.25 19.81 -8.26
N PRO A 502 -7.30 19.00 -9.31
CA PRO A 502 -8.02 17.74 -9.32
C PRO A 502 -7.33 16.61 -8.55
N ASN A 503 -6.13 16.84 -8.01
CA ASN A 503 -5.31 15.83 -7.35
C ASN A 503 -6.05 14.99 -6.28
N ALA A 504 -6.94 15.62 -5.53
CA ALA A 504 -7.65 14.93 -4.45
C ALA A 504 -8.97 14.27 -4.92
N GLN A 505 -9.49 14.61 -6.10
CA GLN A 505 -10.86 14.28 -6.51
C GLN A 505 -11.03 14.05 -8.02
N CYS A 506 -10.13 13.30 -8.66
CA CYS A 506 -10.24 12.98 -10.09
C CYS A 506 -10.92 11.63 -10.40
N THR A 507 -11.47 10.94 -9.39
CA THR A 507 -12.13 9.63 -9.55
C THR A 507 -13.32 9.68 -10.50
N TRP A 508 -14.09 10.78 -10.50
CA TRP A 508 -15.19 10.99 -11.43
C TRP A 508 -14.74 10.94 -12.90
N ALA A 509 -13.55 11.46 -13.21
CA ALA A 509 -13.03 11.46 -14.57
C ALA A 509 -12.68 10.02 -15.01
N TYR A 510 -12.11 9.23 -14.10
CA TYR A 510 -11.84 7.80 -14.36
C TYR A 510 -13.15 7.02 -14.59
N ILE A 511 -14.17 7.23 -13.76
CA ILE A 511 -15.47 6.57 -13.85
C ILE A 511 -16.16 6.92 -15.19
N ALA A 512 -16.22 8.19 -15.57
CA ALA A 512 -16.83 8.64 -16.81
C ALA A 512 -15.92 8.46 -18.05
N HIS A 513 -14.76 7.79 -17.90
CA HIS A 513 -13.78 7.63 -18.97
C HIS A 513 -13.34 8.95 -19.63
N LEU A 514 -13.31 10.03 -18.86
CA LEU A 514 -12.88 11.35 -19.28
C LEU A 514 -11.40 11.57 -18.97
N ARG A 515 -10.78 12.55 -19.63
CA ARG A 515 -9.38 12.90 -19.45
C ARG A 515 -9.23 14.35 -19.04
N ILE A 516 -8.59 14.62 -17.93
CA ILE A 516 -8.27 15.97 -17.49
C ILE A 516 -7.00 16.42 -18.20
N VAL A 517 -7.05 17.49 -19.00
CA VAL A 517 -5.94 17.95 -19.83
C VAL A 517 -5.45 19.35 -19.49
N ALA A 518 -6.20 20.09 -18.70
CA ALA A 518 -5.82 21.42 -18.26
C ALA A 518 -6.45 21.76 -16.92
N GLU A 519 -5.79 22.64 -16.18
CA GLU A 519 -6.28 23.13 -14.89
C GLU A 519 -5.93 24.60 -14.66
N LEU A 520 -6.83 25.29 -13.97
CA LEU A 520 -6.57 26.61 -13.41
C LEU A 520 -6.14 26.45 -11.96
N GLY A 521 -4.88 26.86 -11.67
CA GLY A 521 -4.40 26.96 -10.30
C GLY A 521 -4.45 25.65 -9.53
N GLY A 522 -3.55 24.71 -9.82
CA GLY A 522 -3.24 23.64 -8.89
C GLY A 522 -2.36 24.21 -7.78
N GLU A 523 -2.86 24.28 -6.56
CA GLU A 523 -2.03 24.68 -5.43
C GLU A 523 -0.98 23.62 -5.11
N PRO A 524 0.20 24.03 -4.59
CA PRO A 524 1.13 23.09 -3.99
C PRO A 524 0.40 22.32 -2.88
N PHE A 525 0.26 21.01 -3.03
CA PHE A 525 -0.19 20.17 -1.94
C PHE A 525 0.94 20.09 -0.92
N ASP A 526 0.97 21.07 -0.01
CA ASP A 526 1.93 21.10 1.09
C ASP A 526 1.16 21.06 2.42
N GLN A 527 1.24 19.92 3.11
CA GLN A 527 0.70 19.79 4.47
C GLN A 527 1.44 20.67 5.48
N GLN A 528 2.62 21.18 5.16
CA GLN A 528 3.45 21.97 6.06
C GLN A 528 3.28 23.49 5.88
N HIS A 529 2.76 23.91 4.73
CA HIS A 529 2.46 25.30 4.44
C HIS A 529 1.03 25.40 3.93
N PRO A 530 0.02 25.39 4.82
CA PRO A 530 -1.37 25.55 4.41
C PRO A 530 -1.48 26.91 3.71
N VAL A 531 -1.84 26.86 2.42
CA VAL A 531 -2.15 28.08 1.68
C VAL A 531 -3.36 28.74 2.34
N PRO A 532 -3.37 30.07 2.52
CA PRO A 532 -4.51 30.75 3.09
C PRO A 532 -5.78 30.43 2.31
N LEU A 533 -6.89 30.18 2.99
CA LEU A 533 -8.23 29.99 2.38
C LEU A 533 -8.64 31.11 1.40
N SER A 534 -8.00 32.27 1.49
CA SER A 534 -8.13 33.40 0.56
C SER A 534 -7.52 33.16 -0.82
N ALA A 535 -6.72 32.10 -0.98
CA ALA A 535 -6.08 31.73 -2.26
C ALA A 535 -6.65 30.42 -2.87
N ASP A 536 -7.79 29.93 -2.39
CA ASP A 536 -8.50 28.80 -2.99
C ASP A 536 -8.94 29.17 -4.41
N PRO A 537 -8.36 28.55 -5.45
CA PRO A 537 -8.63 28.93 -6.84
C PRO A 537 -10.11 28.80 -7.23
N ILE A 538 -10.85 27.89 -6.59
CA ILE A 538 -12.29 27.73 -6.81
C ILE A 538 -13.04 28.96 -6.29
N LYS A 539 -12.74 29.40 -5.06
CA LYS A 539 -13.37 30.59 -4.48
C LYS A 539 -12.97 31.85 -5.21
N VAL A 540 -11.68 31.99 -5.53
CA VAL A 540 -11.16 33.13 -6.31
C VAL A 540 -11.89 33.19 -7.64
N PHE A 541 -11.96 32.10 -8.40
CA PHE A 541 -12.64 32.07 -9.70
C PHE A 541 -14.10 32.55 -9.62
N TRP A 542 -14.85 32.12 -8.60
CA TRP A 542 -16.24 32.52 -8.47
C TRP A 542 -16.43 33.98 -8.09
N HIS A 543 -15.45 34.63 -7.43
CA HIS A 543 -15.46 36.03 -7.07
C HIS A 543 -14.76 36.93 -8.08
N ASP A 544 -14.09 36.35 -9.08
CA ASP A 544 -13.45 37.10 -10.16
C ASP A 544 -14.50 37.89 -10.99
N PRO A 545 -14.11 39.03 -11.56
CA PRO A 545 -14.95 39.74 -12.48
C PRO A 545 -15.44 38.88 -13.65
N PRO A 546 -16.68 39.01 -14.13
CA PRO A 546 -17.22 38.20 -15.23
C PRO A 546 -16.33 38.20 -16.49
N GLU A 547 -15.65 39.32 -16.76
CA GLU A 547 -14.73 39.48 -17.88
C GLU A 547 -13.50 38.56 -17.73
N LEU A 548 -12.97 38.39 -16.50
CA LEU A 548 -11.85 37.52 -16.22
C LEU A 548 -12.28 36.05 -16.29
N GLN A 549 -13.45 35.71 -15.74
CA GLN A 549 -14.03 34.39 -15.86
C GLN A 549 -14.21 33.98 -17.33
N GLN A 550 -14.73 34.90 -18.16
CA GLN A 550 -14.92 34.68 -19.60
C GLN A 550 -13.54 34.51 -20.30
N LYS A 551 -12.55 35.33 -19.95
CA LYS A 551 -11.18 35.21 -20.47
C LYS A 551 -10.59 33.82 -20.17
N ILE A 552 -10.77 33.30 -18.95
CA ILE A 552 -10.35 31.97 -18.54
C ILE A 552 -11.00 30.90 -19.43
N VAL A 553 -12.32 30.97 -19.61
CA VAL A 553 -13.08 30.06 -20.48
C VAL A 553 -12.58 30.13 -21.92
N ASP A 554 -12.31 31.31 -22.44
CA ASP A 554 -11.82 31.50 -23.80
C ASP A 554 -10.40 30.98 -23.99
N VAL A 555 -9.52 31.09 -22.98
CA VAL A 555 -8.19 30.46 -22.98
C VAL A 555 -8.31 28.93 -23.05
N PHE A 556 -9.14 28.32 -22.24
CA PHE A 556 -9.37 26.88 -22.34
C PHE A 556 -9.90 26.47 -23.72
N ARG A 557 -10.88 27.22 -24.25
CA ARG A 557 -11.46 26.96 -25.57
C ARG A 557 -10.44 27.04 -26.71
N GLN A 558 -9.54 28.02 -26.66
CA GLN A 558 -8.58 28.31 -27.74
C GLN A 558 -7.30 27.47 -27.63
N GLN A 559 -6.83 27.22 -26.38
CA GLN A 559 -5.52 26.62 -26.14
C GLN A 559 -5.56 25.13 -25.77
N THR A 560 -6.78 24.56 -25.62
CA THR A 560 -6.94 23.15 -25.30
C THR A 560 -7.96 22.48 -26.22
N ARG A 561 -8.05 21.14 -26.16
CA ARG A 561 -9.10 20.35 -26.82
C ARG A 561 -10.26 20.02 -25.87
N ALA A 562 -10.30 20.62 -24.69
CA ALA A 562 -11.33 20.33 -23.71
C ALA A 562 -12.74 20.57 -24.27
N ALA A 563 -13.61 19.59 -24.05
CA ALA A 563 -15.03 19.67 -24.41
C ALA A 563 -15.80 20.58 -23.45
N ALA A 564 -15.40 20.61 -22.17
CA ALA A 564 -16.00 21.43 -21.16
C ALA A 564 -14.98 21.82 -20.05
N VAL A 565 -15.35 22.86 -19.30
CA VAL A 565 -14.69 23.25 -18.04
C VAL A 565 -15.64 22.93 -16.91
N ILE A 566 -15.12 22.36 -15.81
CA ILE A 566 -15.88 22.19 -14.58
C ILE A 566 -15.26 22.97 -13.43
N VAL A 567 -16.11 23.40 -12.51
CA VAL A 567 -15.75 24.02 -11.24
C VAL A 567 -16.72 23.57 -10.15
N SER A 568 -16.23 23.24 -9.00
CA SER A 568 -17.03 22.81 -7.85
C SER A 568 -17.36 23.99 -6.92
N GLU A 569 -18.28 23.74 -5.97
CA GLU A 569 -18.49 24.56 -4.76
C GLU A 569 -18.74 26.06 -5.02
N LYS A 570 -19.68 26.39 -5.93
CA LYS A 570 -20.07 27.78 -6.13
C LYS A 570 -20.65 28.37 -4.82
N PRO A 571 -20.08 29.49 -4.30
CA PRO A 571 -20.61 30.16 -3.13
C PRO A 571 -22.05 30.60 -3.33
N SER A 572 -22.84 30.62 -2.25
CA SER A 572 -24.27 31.01 -2.31
C SER A 572 -24.51 32.48 -2.60
N ASP A 573 -23.53 33.32 -2.28
CA ASP A 573 -23.54 34.77 -2.48
C ASP A 573 -23.16 35.22 -3.89
N VAL A 574 -22.71 34.28 -4.74
CA VAL A 574 -22.30 34.55 -6.12
C VAL A 574 -23.34 34.01 -7.10
N SER A 575 -23.67 34.78 -8.11
CA SER A 575 -24.49 34.33 -9.25
C SER A 575 -23.58 33.67 -10.31
N ALA A 576 -23.98 32.53 -10.85
CA ALA A 576 -23.25 31.92 -11.95
C ALA A 576 -23.41 32.77 -13.22
N PRO A 577 -22.30 33.08 -13.94
CA PRO A 577 -22.36 33.79 -15.20
C PRO A 577 -23.14 33.02 -16.28
N ALA A 578 -23.53 33.71 -17.35
CA ALA A 578 -24.21 33.07 -18.48
C ALA A 578 -23.36 31.94 -19.10
N GLY A 579 -24.03 30.85 -19.46
CA GLY A 579 -23.37 29.66 -20.06
C GLY A 579 -22.92 28.61 -19.07
N TRP A 580 -22.82 28.88 -17.77
CA TRP A 580 -22.57 27.89 -16.73
C TRP A 580 -23.85 27.15 -16.37
N GLN A 581 -23.76 25.83 -16.35
CA GLN A 581 -24.85 24.93 -16.00
C GLN A 581 -24.54 24.20 -14.71
N HIS A 582 -25.47 24.20 -13.76
CA HIS A 582 -25.34 23.37 -12.56
C HIS A 582 -25.60 21.91 -12.92
N LEU A 583 -24.72 21.03 -12.54
CA LEU A 583 -24.90 19.59 -12.72
C LEU A 583 -25.78 19.07 -11.58
N GLU A 584 -26.99 18.64 -11.92
CA GLU A 584 -28.02 18.25 -10.96
C GLU A 584 -27.52 17.13 -10.01
N GLY A 585 -27.83 17.26 -8.73
CA GLY A 585 -27.42 16.32 -7.70
C GLY A 585 -25.94 16.39 -7.26
N THR A 586 -25.19 17.37 -7.77
CA THR A 586 -23.77 17.61 -7.44
C THR A 586 -23.55 19.03 -6.94
N ALA A 587 -22.35 19.32 -6.42
CA ALA A 587 -21.90 20.69 -6.12
C ALA A 587 -21.18 21.35 -7.32
N THR A 588 -21.18 20.73 -8.50
CA THR A 588 -20.34 21.10 -9.63
C THR A 588 -21.11 21.85 -10.69
N TRP A 589 -20.45 22.83 -11.29
CA TRP A 589 -20.90 23.61 -12.42
C TRP A 589 -20.05 23.29 -13.65
N MET A 590 -20.65 23.30 -14.81
CA MET A 590 -19.99 22.99 -16.08
C MET A 590 -20.25 24.14 -17.08
N TYR A 591 -19.21 24.46 -17.86
CA TYR A 591 -19.34 25.33 -19.03
C TYR A 591 -18.92 24.54 -20.27
N ARG A 592 -19.78 24.44 -21.28
CA ARG A 592 -19.45 23.77 -22.55
C ARG A 592 -18.55 24.64 -23.41
N LEU A 593 -17.45 24.05 -23.87
CA LEU A 593 -16.49 24.72 -24.75
C LEU A 593 -16.75 24.38 -26.22
N ARG A 594 -17.26 23.17 -26.48
CA ARG A 594 -17.52 22.63 -27.83
C ARG A 594 -18.85 21.89 -27.87
#